data_985c238f1816858bd0110c9f00d4ddd3
#
_entry.id   985c238f1816858bd0110c9f00d4ddd3
#
_cell.length_a   1.000
_cell.length_b   1.000
_cell.length_c   1.000
_cell.angle_alpha   90.00
_cell.angle_beta   90.00
_cell.angle_gamma   90.00
#
_symmetry.space_group_name_H-M   'P 1'
#
loop_
_entity.id
_entity.type
_entity.pdbx_description
1 polymer ?
#
loop_
_entity_poly.entity_id
_entity_poly.type
_entity_poly.pdbx_seq_one_letter_code
_entity_poly.pdbx_strand_id
1 'polypeptide(L)'
;NADIALMDAGAAWVGWQQYDLGVLAADLNIDGRTYYNANAWVKSDSDIADAYLDEDPYSDPFALLSGKTSCHTGWLKSVGMLLPMGFLIGHGYANVIGDPNDVETIRNTIHGFFDLNSSIPDTGTPYYGYSGALKCLSDGEGDVAFLEENSVEILCNNENQSDNEEWCLDIEEYIALPAFGQSPSNPVVYNPEIMDPILVDKITEVLVGMGSDSSANIILQNILNTPGFIATNTSVHLGSYSSLISNIPGISAYYDDKYALNASVSSTIDKIRIAYDMSELSADNNKNPQILGDFLSGKLGVDVEIYFVNSQIEVLHALSLGEADIALADSEIAWVGWKQFDLAVMAAVEMQDSKTYSNTLAWVNSNTSIASAQLDGDISTNPFELLEGKISCHSGLLNAESMLLPMGYLIENNYIELTGINDTVSIREIINSFFNENSSIPEINGTYFGDVGA
;
A
#
# COMPACT_ATOMS: atom_id res chain seq x y z
N ASN A 1 29.37 -6.74 10.70
CA ASN A 1 27.97 -7.11 10.82
C ASN A 1 27.36 -6.21 11.89
N ALA A 2 26.27 -5.53 11.59
CA ALA A 2 25.48 -4.75 12.55
C ALA A 2 24.24 -5.57 12.93
N ASP A 3 23.87 -5.54 14.21
CA ASP A 3 22.70 -6.26 14.72
C ASP A 3 21.46 -5.37 14.67
N ILE A 4 21.65 -4.03 14.78
CA ILE A 4 20.62 -3.00 14.63
C ILE A 4 21.14 -1.86 13.76
N ALA A 5 20.24 -1.15 13.09
CA ALA A 5 20.57 0.06 12.32
C ALA A 5 19.42 1.06 12.33
N LEU A 6 19.75 2.35 12.36
CA LEU A 6 18.81 3.43 12.00
C LEU A 6 18.94 3.65 10.49
N MET A 7 17.84 3.58 9.78
CA MET A 7 17.80 3.62 8.31
C MET A 7 16.74 4.61 7.82
N ASP A 8 16.91 5.12 6.60
CA ASP A 8 15.80 5.80 5.92
C ASP A 8 14.68 4.81 5.54
N ALA A 9 13.48 5.34 5.31
CA ALA A 9 12.31 4.52 5.01
C ALA A 9 12.47 3.62 3.77
N GLY A 10 13.13 4.10 2.72
CA GLY A 10 13.37 3.33 1.50
C GLY A 10 14.31 2.15 1.74
N ALA A 11 15.43 2.39 2.43
CA ALA A 11 16.38 1.33 2.79
C ALA A 11 15.75 0.32 3.75
N ALA A 12 14.95 0.79 4.72
CA ALA A 12 14.25 -0.09 5.66
C ALA A 12 13.18 -0.95 4.96
N TRP A 13 12.46 -0.37 3.99
CA TRP A 13 11.51 -1.11 3.17
C TRP A 13 12.21 -2.22 2.36
N VAL A 14 13.34 -1.92 1.73
CA VAL A 14 14.16 -2.93 1.05
C VAL A 14 14.64 -4.00 2.03
N GLY A 15 15.14 -3.59 3.20
CA GLY A 15 15.58 -4.50 4.26
C GLY A 15 14.47 -5.45 4.70
N TRP A 16 13.25 -4.93 4.84
CA TRP A 16 12.09 -5.76 5.13
C TRP A 16 11.73 -6.71 3.98
N GLN A 17 11.63 -6.21 2.75
CA GLN A 17 11.15 -7.01 1.62
C GLN A 17 12.16 -8.09 1.16
N GLN A 18 13.45 -7.85 1.33
CA GLN A 18 14.50 -8.75 0.82
C GLN A 18 15.22 -9.56 1.89
N TYR A 19 15.23 -9.08 3.13
CA TYR A 19 16.04 -9.65 4.20
C TYR A 19 15.25 -9.88 5.48
N ASP A 20 13.93 -9.78 5.44
CA ASP A 20 13.03 -9.97 6.58
C ASP A 20 13.41 -9.16 7.84
N LEU A 21 14.00 -7.97 7.64
CA LEU A 21 14.35 -7.12 8.77
C LEU A 21 13.10 -6.63 9.48
N GLY A 22 13.13 -6.70 10.80
CA GLY A 22 12.08 -6.17 11.66
C GLY A 22 12.34 -4.70 12.02
N VAL A 23 11.26 -3.95 12.27
CA VAL A 23 11.32 -2.60 12.88
C VAL A 23 10.96 -2.71 14.34
N LEU A 24 11.78 -2.13 15.23
CA LEU A 24 11.54 -2.12 16.68
C LEU A 24 11.15 -0.74 17.23
N ALA A 25 11.60 0.32 16.58
CA ALA A 25 11.28 1.70 16.94
C ALA A 25 11.40 2.60 15.71
N ALA A 26 10.81 3.79 15.77
CA ALA A 26 10.97 4.84 14.79
C ALA A 26 11.28 6.18 15.47
N ASP A 27 12.07 7.02 14.81
CA ASP A 27 12.31 8.38 15.29
C ASP A 27 11.05 9.26 15.12
N LEU A 28 10.98 10.29 15.93
CA LEU A 28 9.91 11.27 15.89
C LEU A 28 10.34 12.51 15.10
N ASN A 29 9.45 13.03 14.29
CA ASN A 29 9.57 14.37 13.76
C ASN A 29 9.37 15.41 14.89
N ILE A 30 9.71 16.67 14.64
CA ILE A 30 9.58 17.77 15.63
C ILE A 30 8.14 17.91 16.12
N ASP A 31 7.15 17.59 15.28
CA ASP A 31 5.73 17.61 15.59
C ASP A 31 5.22 16.35 16.33
N GLY A 32 6.12 15.41 16.61
CA GLY A 32 5.83 14.15 17.32
C GLY A 32 5.26 13.03 16.47
N ARG A 33 5.16 13.19 15.14
CA ARG A 33 4.73 12.14 14.20
C ARG A 33 5.91 11.26 13.79
N THR A 34 5.60 10.04 13.36
CA THR A 34 6.56 9.08 12.77
C THR A 34 6.50 9.04 11.24
N TYR A 35 5.95 10.05 10.64
CA TYR A 35 5.80 10.19 9.19
C TYR A 35 5.64 11.67 8.83
N TYR A 36 5.85 11.99 7.57
CA TYR A 36 5.44 13.24 6.95
C TYR A 36 4.60 12.97 5.70
N ASN A 37 3.67 13.88 5.42
CA ASN A 37 2.77 13.74 4.29
C ASN A 37 3.46 14.13 2.99
N ALA A 38 3.13 13.42 1.93
CA ALA A 38 3.52 13.73 0.57
C ALA A 38 2.34 14.39 -0.15
N ASN A 39 2.55 15.61 -0.66
CA ASN A 39 1.52 16.42 -1.30
C ASN A 39 1.92 16.81 -2.73
N ALA A 40 0.92 16.97 -3.57
CA ALA A 40 1.05 17.68 -4.82
C ALA A 40 0.78 19.18 -4.55
N TRP A 41 1.70 20.03 -4.95
CA TRP A 41 1.59 21.48 -4.83
C TRP A 41 1.35 22.08 -6.20
N VAL A 42 0.39 22.99 -6.29
CA VAL A 42 0.00 23.69 -7.52
C VAL A 42 -0.10 25.18 -7.26
N LYS A 43 -0.13 25.99 -8.32
CA LYS A 43 -0.40 27.41 -8.18
C LYS A 43 -1.88 27.67 -7.89
N SER A 44 -2.17 28.68 -7.06
CA SER A 44 -3.53 29.02 -6.64
C SER A 44 -4.43 29.49 -7.78
N ASP A 45 -3.87 29.94 -8.89
CA ASP A 45 -4.58 30.37 -10.09
C ASP A 45 -4.76 29.24 -11.15
N SER A 46 -4.46 27.98 -10.78
CA SER A 46 -4.59 26.84 -11.68
C SER A 46 -6.00 26.21 -11.66
N ASP A 47 -6.39 25.59 -12.76
CA ASP A 47 -7.62 24.80 -12.87
C ASP A 47 -7.64 23.61 -11.88
N ILE A 48 -6.47 23.11 -11.46
CA ILE A 48 -6.33 22.07 -10.46
C ILE A 48 -6.68 22.60 -9.06
N ALA A 49 -6.19 23.80 -8.73
CA ALA A 49 -6.53 24.48 -7.47
C ALA A 49 -8.02 24.81 -7.42
N ASP A 50 -8.59 25.32 -8.51
CA ASP A 50 -10.03 25.59 -8.61
C ASP A 50 -10.86 24.34 -8.35
N ALA A 51 -10.51 23.21 -8.97
CA ALA A 51 -11.20 21.93 -8.78
C ALA A 51 -11.08 21.37 -7.36
N TYR A 52 -9.99 21.69 -6.65
CA TYR A 52 -9.84 21.29 -5.25
C TYR A 52 -10.63 22.19 -4.29
N LEU A 53 -10.76 23.48 -4.62
CA LEU A 53 -11.35 24.49 -3.74
C LEU A 53 -12.85 24.71 -3.99
N ASP A 54 -13.41 24.20 -5.10
CA ASP A 54 -14.81 24.41 -5.47
C ASP A 54 -15.81 23.56 -4.64
N GLU A 55 -15.29 22.65 -3.80
CA GLU A 55 -16.08 21.73 -2.96
C GLU A 55 -17.06 20.84 -3.77
N ASP A 56 -16.89 20.76 -5.10
CA ASP A 56 -17.68 19.87 -5.94
C ASP A 56 -17.08 18.45 -5.85
N PRO A 57 -17.77 17.47 -5.29
CA PRO A 57 -17.26 16.10 -5.17
C PRO A 57 -17.08 15.39 -6.52
N TYR A 58 -17.55 15.96 -7.61
CA TYR A 58 -17.27 15.47 -8.98
C TYR A 58 -16.02 16.11 -9.59
N SER A 59 -15.48 17.17 -8.98
CA SER A 59 -14.21 17.76 -9.34
C SER A 59 -13.09 16.93 -8.71
N ASP A 60 -12.33 16.22 -9.53
CA ASP A 60 -11.19 15.43 -9.07
C ASP A 60 -9.87 16.12 -9.46
N PRO A 61 -9.19 16.81 -8.53
CA PRO A 61 -7.95 17.51 -8.82
C PRO A 61 -6.84 16.56 -9.28
N PHE A 62 -6.83 15.30 -8.85
CA PHE A 62 -5.83 14.32 -9.29
C PHE A 62 -6.06 13.87 -10.74
N ALA A 63 -7.29 13.79 -11.19
CA ALA A 63 -7.60 13.51 -12.60
C ALA A 63 -7.13 14.63 -13.53
N LEU A 64 -7.16 15.90 -13.07
CA LEU A 64 -6.69 17.06 -13.82
C LEU A 64 -5.16 17.15 -13.94
N LEU A 65 -4.41 16.34 -13.22
CA LEU A 65 -2.97 16.23 -13.38
C LEU A 65 -2.56 15.61 -14.74
N SER A 66 -3.47 14.88 -15.37
CA SER A 66 -3.21 14.27 -16.69
C SER A 66 -2.90 15.33 -17.75
N GLY A 67 -1.78 15.17 -18.43
CA GLY A 67 -1.29 16.10 -19.48
C GLY A 67 -0.68 17.40 -18.95
N LYS A 68 -0.57 17.59 -17.64
CA LYS A 68 0.14 18.73 -17.02
C LYS A 68 1.64 18.45 -16.97
N THR A 69 2.44 19.49 -16.78
CA THR A 69 3.89 19.36 -16.59
C THR A 69 4.21 19.17 -15.11
N SER A 70 4.86 18.06 -14.74
CA SER A 70 5.20 17.75 -13.36
C SER A 70 6.65 18.03 -13.01
N CYS A 71 6.88 18.49 -11.77
CA CYS A 71 8.17 18.74 -11.18
C CYS A 71 8.45 17.69 -10.09
N HIS A 72 9.34 16.75 -10.39
CA HIS A 72 9.77 15.70 -9.45
C HIS A 72 11.06 16.11 -8.76
N THR A 73 11.30 15.60 -7.55
CA THR A 73 12.52 15.92 -6.78
C THR A 73 13.76 15.17 -7.25
N GLY A 74 13.61 14.21 -8.13
CA GLY A 74 14.68 13.39 -8.70
C GLY A 74 14.32 11.93 -8.85
N TRP A 75 15.19 11.19 -9.55
CA TRP A 75 14.96 9.78 -9.85
C TRP A 75 14.83 8.91 -8.60
N LEU A 76 13.75 8.14 -8.51
CA LEU A 76 13.40 7.22 -7.41
C LEU A 76 13.37 7.85 -6.01
N LYS A 77 13.17 9.16 -5.91
CA LYS A 77 12.94 9.82 -4.62
C LYS A 77 11.54 9.50 -4.09
N SER A 78 11.45 9.13 -2.80
CA SER A 78 10.21 8.65 -2.19
C SER A 78 9.05 9.63 -2.37
N VAL A 79 9.13 10.82 -1.79
CA VAL A 79 8.03 11.81 -1.80
C VAL A 79 7.82 12.46 -3.16
N GLY A 80 8.92 12.78 -3.85
CA GLY A 80 8.84 13.52 -5.11
C GLY A 80 8.58 12.65 -6.35
N MET A 81 8.62 11.32 -6.24
CA MET A 81 8.41 10.44 -7.39
C MET A 81 7.71 9.14 -7.06
N LEU A 82 8.23 8.34 -6.12
CA LEU A 82 7.69 6.99 -5.88
C LEU A 82 6.29 7.02 -5.29
N LEU A 83 6.05 7.82 -4.26
CA LEU A 83 4.73 7.95 -3.63
C LEU A 83 3.68 8.52 -4.60
N PRO A 84 3.90 9.67 -5.29
CA PRO A 84 2.92 10.18 -6.23
C PRO A 84 2.62 9.20 -7.36
N MET A 85 3.63 8.58 -7.94
CA MET A 85 3.41 7.64 -9.03
C MET A 85 2.75 6.35 -8.53
N GLY A 86 3.15 5.85 -7.36
CA GLY A 86 2.50 4.70 -6.72
C GLY A 86 1.03 4.95 -6.42
N PHE A 87 0.68 6.16 -5.98
CA PHE A 87 -0.70 6.59 -5.80
C PHE A 87 -1.45 6.67 -7.14
N LEU A 88 -0.91 7.37 -8.13
CA LEU A 88 -1.56 7.57 -9.43
C LEU A 88 -1.77 6.26 -10.19
N ILE A 89 -0.80 5.34 -10.13
CA ILE A 89 -0.92 4.00 -10.75
C ILE A 89 -1.91 3.14 -9.94
N GLY A 90 -1.77 3.08 -8.63
CA GLY A 90 -2.59 2.24 -7.75
C GLY A 90 -4.08 2.62 -7.77
N HIS A 91 -4.41 3.91 -7.99
CA HIS A 91 -5.78 4.39 -8.13
C HIS A 91 -6.28 4.43 -9.58
N GLY A 92 -5.46 4.01 -10.54
CA GLY A 92 -5.86 3.91 -11.94
C GLY A 92 -5.89 5.25 -12.70
N TYR A 93 -5.29 6.32 -12.17
CA TYR A 93 -5.11 7.58 -12.91
C TYR A 93 -4.07 7.41 -14.01
N ALA A 94 -2.94 6.78 -13.70
CA ALA A 94 -1.85 6.56 -14.63
C ALA A 94 -1.75 5.08 -15.02
N ASN A 95 -1.60 4.81 -16.31
CA ASN A 95 -1.35 3.47 -16.84
C ASN A 95 0.15 3.24 -17.00
N VAL A 96 0.64 2.08 -16.62
CA VAL A 96 2.03 1.68 -16.81
C VAL A 96 2.33 1.57 -18.31
N ILE A 97 3.39 2.24 -18.80
CA ILE A 97 3.79 2.29 -20.19
C ILE A 97 5.18 1.67 -20.36
N GLY A 98 5.23 0.39 -20.65
CA GLY A 98 6.47 -0.38 -20.85
C GLY A 98 6.44 -1.73 -20.16
N ASP A 99 7.61 -2.30 -19.89
CA ASP A 99 7.75 -3.57 -19.18
C ASP A 99 7.47 -3.36 -17.68
N PRO A 100 6.47 -4.02 -17.08
CA PRO A 100 6.15 -3.87 -15.66
C PRO A 100 7.26 -4.40 -14.72
N ASN A 101 8.24 -5.14 -15.24
CA ASN A 101 9.38 -5.63 -14.47
C ASN A 101 10.63 -4.73 -14.57
N ASP A 102 10.55 -3.64 -15.35
CA ASP A 102 11.65 -2.70 -15.53
C ASP A 102 11.31 -1.35 -14.88
N VAL A 103 12.11 -0.92 -13.91
CA VAL A 103 11.91 0.34 -13.19
C VAL A 103 12.02 1.56 -14.13
N GLU A 104 12.78 1.49 -15.23
CA GLU A 104 12.87 2.58 -16.21
C GLU A 104 11.52 2.85 -16.90
N THR A 105 10.61 1.89 -16.89
CA THR A 105 9.21 2.05 -17.33
C THR A 105 8.49 3.21 -16.65
N ILE A 106 8.88 3.57 -15.42
CA ILE A 106 8.28 4.70 -14.70
C ILE A 106 8.51 6.04 -15.43
N ARG A 107 9.63 6.23 -16.14
CA ARG A 107 9.88 7.43 -16.94
C ARG A 107 8.85 7.57 -18.07
N ASN A 108 8.61 6.50 -18.79
CA ASN A 108 7.61 6.47 -19.85
C ASN A 108 6.20 6.67 -19.29
N THR A 109 5.93 6.11 -18.12
CA THR A 109 4.65 6.26 -17.41
C THR A 109 4.43 7.71 -16.97
N ILE A 110 5.44 8.38 -16.42
CA ILE A 110 5.40 9.81 -16.09
C ILE A 110 5.11 10.64 -17.34
N HIS A 111 5.91 10.49 -18.38
CA HIS A 111 5.73 11.26 -19.64
C HIS A 111 4.46 10.90 -20.40
N GLY A 112 3.86 9.73 -20.16
CA GLY A 112 2.60 9.32 -20.77
C GLY A 112 1.36 9.80 -20.00
N PHE A 113 1.46 10.00 -18.69
CA PHE A 113 0.41 10.55 -17.86
C PHE A 113 0.51 12.09 -17.80
N PHE A 114 1.69 12.60 -17.50
CA PHE A 114 2.02 14.01 -17.52
C PHE A 114 2.46 14.46 -18.93
N ASP A 115 3.06 15.61 -19.02
CA ASP A 115 3.65 16.14 -20.27
C ASP A 115 5.09 15.63 -20.44
N LEU A 116 5.56 15.62 -21.71
CA LEU A 116 6.93 15.24 -22.06
C LEU A 116 8.02 16.18 -21.48
N ASN A 117 7.63 17.41 -21.08
CA ASN A 117 8.52 18.38 -20.45
C ASN A 117 8.62 18.17 -18.93
N SER A 118 7.89 17.21 -18.36
CA SER A 118 7.93 16.90 -16.93
C SER A 118 9.35 16.64 -16.44
N SER A 119 9.75 17.34 -15.39
CA SER A 119 11.11 17.34 -14.88
C SER A 119 11.38 16.13 -13.97
N ILE A 120 12.35 15.29 -14.34
CA ILE A 120 12.92 14.25 -13.50
C ILE A 120 14.42 14.57 -13.36
N PRO A 121 14.79 15.50 -12.46
CA PRO A 121 16.13 16.09 -12.45
C PRO A 121 17.19 15.14 -11.87
N ASP A 122 18.39 15.25 -12.40
CA ASP A 122 19.58 14.62 -11.83
C ASP A 122 20.18 15.44 -10.69
N THR A 123 20.90 14.77 -9.80
CA THR A 123 21.62 15.42 -8.68
C THR A 123 22.54 16.54 -9.19
N GLY A 124 22.43 17.71 -8.56
CA GLY A 124 23.23 18.89 -8.90
C GLY A 124 22.65 19.76 -10.01
N THR A 125 21.47 19.42 -10.55
CA THR A 125 20.73 20.29 -11.48
C THR A 125 19.81 21.27 -10.72
N PRO A 126 19.39 22.41 -11.33
CA PRO A 126 18.63 23.47 -10.64
C PRO A 126 17.30 23.04 -10.01
N TYR A 127 16.66 22.01 -10.57
CA TYR A 127 15.34 21.53 -10.12
C TYR A 127 15.43 20.27 -9.26
N TYR A 128 16.61 19.86 -8.79
CA TYR A 128 16.79 18.69 -7.95
C TYR A 128 16.43 18.97 -6.47
N GLY A 129 15.82 17.99 -5.80
CA GLY A 129 15.42 18.07 -4.40
C GLY A 129 14.11 18.85 -4.18
N TYR A 130 13.73 19.05 -2.93
CA TYR A 130 12.48 19.77 -2.59
C TYR A 130 12.54 21.24 -3.05
N SER A 131 13.63 21.93 -2.75
CA SER A 131 13.83 23.32 -3.20
C SER A 131 13.79 23.41 -4.73
N GLY A 132 14.44 22.48 -5.43
CA GLY A 132 14.44 22.48 -6.89
C GLY A 132 13.06 22.19 -7.51
N ALA A 133 12.31 21.25 -7.00
CA ALA A 133 10.96 20.94 -7.50
C ALA A 133 9.98 22.10 -7.22
N LEU A 134 10.06 22.74 -6.04
CA LEU A 134 9.26 23.94 -5.76
C LEU A 134 9.66 25.11 -6.66
N LYS A 135 10.97 25.30 -6.90
CA LYS A 135 11.48 26.28 -7.84
C LYS A 135 10.94 26.06 -9.26
N CYS A 136 10.90 24.81 -9.74
CA CYS A 136 10.32 24.43 -11.04
C CYS A 136 8.85 24.89 -11.17
N LEU A 137 8.05 24.73 -10.10
CA LEU A 137 6.67 25.21 -10.03
C LEU A 137 6.63 26.76 -10.04
N SER A 138 7.47 27.40 -9.22
CA SER A 138 7.52 28.87 -9.08
C SER A 138 7.95 29.56 -10.37
N ASP A 139 8.96 29.05 -11.05
CA ASP A 139 9.45 29.54 -12.33
C ASP A 139 8.42 29.38 -13.49
N GLY A 140 7.37 28.56 -13.28
CA GLY A 140 6.36 28.26 -14.29
C GLY A 140 6.80 27.23 -15.31
N GLU A 141 7.86 26.48 -15.01
CA GLU A 141 8.34 25.35 -15.83
C GLU A 141 7.53 24.06 -15.60
N GLY A 142 6.67 24.05 -14.59
CA GLY A 142 5.71 22.97 -14.30
C GLY A 142 4.42 23.48 -13.68
N ASP A 143 3.37 22.67 -13.79
CA ASP A 143 2.03 22.93 -13.28
C ASP A 143 1.82 22.33 -11.88
N VAL A 144 2.59 21.29 -11.53
CA VAL A 144 2.51 20.59 -10.25
C VAL A 144 3.90 20.16 -9.75
N ALA A 145 4.16 20.34 -8.46
CA ALA A 145 5.37 19.85 -7.79
C ALA A 145 5.01 18.85 -6.69
N PHE A 146 5.80 17.77 -6.56
CA PHE A 146 5.60 16.74 -5.54
C PHE A 146 6.58 16.92 -4.40
N LEU A 147 6.08 17.31 -3.24
CA LEU A 147 6.88 17.77 -2.11
C LEU A 147 6.33 17.23 -0.77
N GLU A 148 7.14 17.34 0.26
CA GLU A 148 6.70 17.21 1.64
C GLU A 148 5.76 18.36 2.03
N GLU A 149 4.80 18.09 2.92
CA GLU A 149 3.78 19.03 3.36
C GLU A 149 4.32 20.39 3.86
N ASN A 150 5.49 20.40 4.51
CA ASN A 150 6.08 21.62 5.10
C ASN A 150 7.06 22.33 4.16
N SER A 151 7.26 21.82 2.93
CA SER A 151 8.32 22.36 2.03
C SER A 151 8.14 23.83 1.69
N VAL A 152 6.89 24.25 1.40
CA VAL A 152 6.59 25.66 1.07
C VAL A 152 6.83 26.57 2.28
N GLU A 153 6.38 26.14 3.46
CA GLU A 153 6.58 26.88 4.71
C GLU A 153 8.07 27.06 5.02
N ILE A 154 8.85 25.99 4.91
CA ILE A 154 10.28 25.99 5.23
C ILE A 154 11.08 26.85 4.25
N LEU A 155 10.75 26.81 2.96
CA LEU A 155 11.55 27.44 1.91
C LEU A 155 11.12 28.90 1.62
N CYS A 156 9.81 29.19 1.77
CA CYS A 156 9.22 30.43 1.28
C CYS A 156 8.49 31.25 2.36
N ASN A 157 8.37 30.78 3.59
CA ASN A 157 7.70 31.50 4.68
C ASN A 157 8.55 31.56 5.96
N ASN A 158 9.85 31.79 5.82
CA ASN A 158 10.72 31.95 6.98
C ASN A 158 10.36 33.26 7.74
N GLU A 159 10.30 33.19 9.08
CA GLU A 159 10.06 34.35 9.94
C GLU A 159 11.03 35.54 9.65
N ASN A 160 12.24 35.22 9.17
CA ASN A 160 13.16 36.17 8.60
C ASN A 160 13.00 36.14 7.08
N GLN A 161 12.21 37.05 6.53
CA GLN A 161 12.01 37.17 5.06
C GLN A 161 13.31 37.29 4.24
N SER A 162 14.44 37.60 4.90
CA SER A 162 15.76 37.60 4.26
C SER A 162 16.31 36.18 3.96
N ASP A 163 15.70 35.16 4.50
CA ASP A 163 16.14 33.74 4.38
C ASP A 163 15.27 32.98 3.37
N ASN A 164 14.22 33.61 2.82
CA ASN A 164 13.44 33.05 1.73
C ASN A 164 14.25 32.98 0.43
N GLU A 165 14.03 31.93 -0.33
CA GLU A 165 14.66 31.82 -1.65
C GLU A 165 14.11 32.90 -2.61
N GLU A 166 14.97 33.53 -3.41
CA GLU A 166 14.61 34.64 -4.30
C GLU A 166 13.54 34.27 -5.36
N TRP A 167 13.37 33.00 -5.66
CA TRP A 167 12.41 32.48 -6.64
C TRP A 167 11.04 32.17 -6.02
N CYS A 168 10.86 32.25 -4.71
CA CYS A 168 9.59 32.02 -4.06
C CYS A 168 8.51 32.99 -4.53
N LEU A 169 7.30 32.47 -4.77
CA LEU A 169 6.08 33.27 -4.89
C LEU A 169 5.56 33.62 -3.49
N ASP A 170 4.53 34.45 -3.42
CA ASP A 170 3.82 34.68 -2.16
C ASP A 170 3.18 33.37 -1.69
N ILE A 171 3.15 33.11 -0.38
CA ILE A 171 2.74 31.78 0.17
C ILE A 171 1.30 31.43 -0.23
N GLU A 172 0.42 32.41 -0.37
CA GLU A 172 -0.95 32.23 -0.79
C GLU A 172 -1.09 31.82 -2.28
N GLU A 173 -0.02 31.93 -3.05
CA GLU A 173 0.02 31.49 -4.44
C GLU A 173 0.28 29.98 -4.59
N TYR A 174 0.54 29.27 -3.46
CA TYR A 174 0.70 27.82 -3.45
C TYR A 174 -0.48 27.14 -2.77
N ILE A 175 -1.02 26.12 -3.41
CA ILE A 175 -2.08 25.26 -2.87
C ILE A 175 -1.55 23.84 -2.75
N ALA A 176 -1.62 23.27 -1.55
CA ALA A 176 -1.38 21.84 -1.32
C ALA A 176 -2.66 21.05 -1.60
N LEU A 177 -2.63 20.13 -2.52
CA LEU A 177 -3.70 19.15 -2.69
C LEU A 177 -3.72 18.17 -1.51
N PRO A 178 -4.78 17.37 -1.32
CA PRO A 178 -4.80 16.35 -0.28
C PRO A 178 -3.56 15.45 -0.33
N ALA A 179 -3.08 15.04 0.83
CA ALA A 179 -1.94 14.12 0.90
C ALA A 179 -2.29 12.80 0.20
N PHE A 180 -1.44 12.37 -0.71
CA PHE A 180 -1.63 11.12 -1.45
C PHE A 180 -0.84 9.95 -0.85
N GLY A 181 -0.02 10.20 0.16
CA GLY A 181 0.73 9.17 0.86
C GLY A 181 1.57 9.74 1.99
N GLN A 182 2.13 8.83 2.76
CA GLN A 182 2.99 9.15 3.90
C GLN A 182 4.35 8.51 3.70
N SER A 183 5.41 9.30 3.89
CA SER A 183 6.77 8.78 4.02
C SER A 183 7.07 8.53 5.48
N PRO A 184 7.39 7.30 5.89
CA PRO A 184 7.76 7.02 7.27
C PRO A 184 9.02 7.79 7.67
N SER A 185 9.14 8.13 8.93
CA SER A 185 10.38 8.60 9.54
C SER A 185 11.42 7.47 9.61
N ASN A 186 12.61 7.74 10.13
CA ASN A 186 13.67 6.74 10.11
C ASN A 186 13.42 5.63 11.15
N PRO A 187 13.22 4.37 10.73
CA PRO A 187 13.08 3.26 11.65
C PRO A 187 14.42 2.74 12.16
N VAL A 188 14.38 2.22 13.38
CA VAL A 188 15.43 1.35 13.90
C VAL A 188 15.07 -0.08 13.52
N VAL A 189 15.88 -0.66 12.66
CA VAL A 189 15.68 -2.02 12.15
C VAL A 189 16.63 -3.01 12.84
N TYR A 190 16.23 -4.28 12.87
CA TYR A 190 16.99 -5.38 13.42
C TYR A 190 16.77 -6.65 12.59
N ASN A 191 17.66 -7.64 12.74
CA ASN A 191 17.48 -8.95 12.14
C ASN A 191 16.80 -9.89 13.17
N PRO A 192 15.52 -10.27 12.95
CA PRO A 192 14.78 -11.13 13.89
C PRO A 192 15.30 -12.56 13.96
N GLU A 193 16.04 -13.04 12.94
CA GLU A 193 16.62 -14.39 12.96
C GLU A 193 17.75 -14.56 13.97
N ILE A 194 18.49 -13.47 14.27
CA ILE A 194 19.69 -13.53 15.11
C ILE A 194 19.54 -12.81 16.46
N MET A 195 18.55 -11.94 16.62
CA MET A 195 18.36 -11.18 17.85
C MET A 195 17.39 -11.87 18.81
N ASP A 196 17.82 -12.03 20.06
CA ASP A 196 16.95 -12.50 21.15
C ASP A 196 15.80 -11.51 21.39
N PRO A 197 14.53 -11.94 21.37
CA PRO A 197 13.38 -11.08 21.62
C PRO A 197 13.46 -10.27 22.92
N ILE A 198 14.03 -10.84 23.99
CA ILE A 198 14.23 -10.13 25.27
C ILE A 198 15.22 -8.96 25.10
N LEU A 199 16.22 -9.12 24.24
CA LEU A 199 17.16 -8.05 23.94
C LEU A 199 16.52 -6.97 23.06
N VAL A 200 15.68 -7.35 22.10
CA VAL A 200 14.88 -6.43 21.27
C VAL A 200 13.99 -5.55 22.18
N ASP A 201 13.26 -6.17 23.11
CA ASP A 201 12.41 -5.43 24.06
C ASP A 201 13.22 -4.44 24.89
N LYS A 202 14.36 -4.83 25.41
CA LYS A 202 15.25 -3.95 26.20
C LYS A 202 15.80 -2.79 25.38
N ILE A 203 16.23 -3.03 24.16
CA ILE A 203 16.73 -1.99 23.27
C ILE A 203 15.61 -1.01 22.97
N THR A 204 14.42 -1.51 22.66
CA THR A 204 13.22 -0.68 22.42
C THR A 204 12.91 0.20 23.63
N GLU A 205 12.88 -0.37 24.84
CA GLU A 205 12.65 0.37 26.09
C GLU A 205 13.68 1.50 26.28
N VAL A 206 14.95 1.22 26.06
CA VAL A 206 16.04 2.20 26.18
C VAL A 206 15.88 3.31 25.16
N LEU A 207 15.66 2.99 23.88
CA LEU A 207 15.50 3.98 22.80
C LEU A 207 14.30 4.91 23.08
N VAL A 208 13.15 4.35 23.44
CA VAL A 208 11.95 5.13 23.79
C VAL A 208 12.21 6.00 25.04
N GLY A 209 12.95 5.48 26.01
CA GLY A 209 13.30 6.23 27.23
C GLY A 209 14.23 7.42 26.97
N MET A 210 15.04 7.40 25.93
CA MET A 210 16.00 8.46 25.62
C MET A 210 15.34 9.83 25.40
N GLY A 211 14.14 9.88 24.81
CA GLY A 211 13.41 11.14 24.61
C GLY A 211 13.04 11.88 25.89
N SER A 212 12.85 11.16 27.00
CA SER A 212 12.52 11.71 28.32
C SER A 212 13.76 11.95 29.19
N ASP A 213 14.90 11.41 28.86
CA ASP A 213 16.18 11.70 29.54
C ASP A 213 16.81 12.95 28.98
N SER A 214 17.00 14.01 29.80
CA SER A 214 17.49 15.30 29.34
C SER A 214 18.88 15.27 28.71
N SER A 215 19.75 14.37 29.15
CA SER A 215 21.10 14.23 28.59
C SER A 215 21.10 13.46 27.28
N ALA A 216 20.32 12.38 27.18
CA ALA A 216 20.14 11.60 25.96
C ALA A 216 19.38 12.41 24.88
N ASN A 217 18.36 13.17 25.26
CA ASN A 217 17.59 14.01 24.32
C ASN A 217 18.49 15.06 23.61
N ILE A 218 19.40 15.68 24.34
CA ILE A 218 20.40 16.62 23.73
C ILE A 218 21.23 15.90 22.67
N ILE A 219 21.63 14.64 22.92
CA ILE A 219 22.39 13.84 21.94
C ILE A 219 21.51 13.53 20.73
N LEU A 220 20.27 13.10 20.95
CA LEU A 220 19.31 12.79 19.87
C LEU A 220 19.08 14.01 18.96
N GLN A 221 18.84 15.18 19.55
CA GLN A 221 18.64 16.41 18.78
C GLN A 221 19.90 16.84 18.00
N ASN A 222 21.09 16.76 18.62
CA ASN A 222 22.32 17.23 17.98
C ASN A 222 22.86 16.28 16.91
N ILE A 223 22.58 14.96 17.02
CA ILE A 223 23.17 13.95 16.11
C ILE A 223 22.14 13.46 15.09
N LEU A 224 20.90 13.24 15.54
CA LEU A 224 19.85 12.62 14.73
C LEU A 224 18.72 13.58 14.36
N ASN A 225 18.73 14.81 14.88
CA ASN A 225 17.70 15.83 14.69
C ASN A 225 16.27 15.31 15.04
N THR A 226 16.17 14.49 16.09
CA THR A 226 14.89 13.94 16.57
C THR A 226 14.66 14.24 18.04
N PRO A 227 13.42 14.52 18.47
CA PRO A 227 13.09 14.65 19.89
C PRO A 227 13.06 13.31 20.63
N GLY A 228 13.04 12.17 19.93
CA GLY A 228 12.99 10.85 20.56
C GLY A 228 12.58 9.74 19.62
N PHE A 229 12.33 8.57 20.21
CA PHE A 229 11.83 7.38 19.52
C PHE A 229 10.51 6.91 20.12
N ILE A 230 9.71 6.25 19.28
CA ILE A 230 8.52 5.50 19.71
C ILE A 230 8.64 4.05 19.30
N ALA A 231 8.16 3.14 20.15
CA ALA A 231 8.07 1.72 19.82
C ALA A 231 7.06 1.52 18.67
N THR A 232 7.44 0.77 17.67
CA THR A 232 6.58 0.43 16.54
C THR A 232 6.97 -0.94 15.98
N ASN A 233 6.34 -1.36 14.88
CA ASN A 233 6.71 -2.57 14.18
C ASN A 233 6.64 -2.35 12.67
N THR A 234 7.17 -3.30 11.92
CA THR A 234 7.31 -3.22 10.46
C THR A 234 5.99 -2.92 9.74
N SER A 235 4.93 -3.64 10.07
CA SER A 235 3.64 -3.48 9.38
C SER A 235 2.97 -2.15 9.69
N VAL A 236 3.09 -1.65 10.92
CA VAL A 236 2.54 -0.35 11.34
C VAL A 236 3.33 0.79 10.71
N HIS A 237 4.66 0.69 10.72
CA HIS A 237 5.51 1.80 10.30
C HIS A 237 5.70 1.87 8.77
N LEU A 238 5.90 0.73 8.11
CA LEU A 238 6.19 0.67 6.68
C LEU A 238 5.01 0.23 5.80
N GLY A 239 3.89 -0.22 6.39
CA GLY A 239 2.80 -0.86 5.64
C GLY A 239 2.13 0.05 4.61
N SER A 240 1.79 1.29 4.97
CA SER A 240 1.17 2.25 4.05
C SER A 240 2.14 2.70 2.95
N TYR A 241 3.40 2.91 3.30
CA TYR A 241 4.46 3.19 2.35
C TYR A 241 4.65 2.03 1.35
N SER A 242 4.72 0.80 1.87
CA SER A 242 4.85 -0.41 1.06
C SER A 242 3.71 -0.55 0.05
N SER A 243 2.47 -0.27 0.45
CA SER A 243 1.31 -0.39 -0.43
C SER A 243 1.38 0.52 -1.66
N LEU A 244 1.97 1.70 -1.54
CA LEU A 244 2.16 2.63 -2.65
C LEU A 244 3.39 2.28 -3.49
N ILE A 245 4.53 2.01 -2.85
CA ILE A 245 5.78 1.70 -3.54
C ILE A 245 5.66 0.42 -4.38
N SER A 246 4.90 -0.56 -3.91
CA SER A 246 4.67 -1.81 -4.65
C SER A 246 3.91 -1.62 -5.98
N ASN A 247 3.25 -0.49 -6.19
CA ASN A 247 2.63 -0.16 -7.48
C ASN A 247 3.63 0.34 -8.54
N ILE A 248 4.88 0.62 -8.13
CA ILE A 248 5.92 1.09 -9.05
C ILE A 248 6.46 -0.08 -9.87
N PRO A 249 6.36 -0.03 -11.22
CA PRO A 249 6.86 -1.11 -12.08
C PRO A 249 8.35 -1.37 -11.82
N GLY A 250 8.71 -2.65 -11.73
CA GLY A 250 10.10 -3.11 -11.61
C GLY A 250 10.86 -2.69 -10.35
N ILE A 251 10.20 -2.05 -9.37
CA ILE A 251 10.88 -1.51 -8.18
C ILE A 251 11.56 -2.60 -7.35
N SER A 252 10.92 -3.74 -7.15
CA SER A 252 11.50 -4.85 -6.41
C SER A 252 12.74 -5.39 -7.13
N ALA A 253 12.65 -5.67 -8.42
CA ALA A 253 13.77 -6.16 -9.23
C ALA A 253 14.94 -5.17 -9.26
N TYR A 254 14.66 -3.87 -9.32
CA TYR A 254 15.69 -2.82 -9.24
C TYR A 254 16.47 -2.87 -7.94
N TYR A 255 15.79 -3.03 -6.81
CA TYR A 255 16.45 -3.10 -5.52
C TYR A 255 17.15 -4.44 -5.30
N ASP A 256 16.59 -5.55 -5.84
CA ASP A 256 17.26 -6.85 -5.84
C ASP A 256 18.63 -6.76 -6.54
N ASP A 257 18.68 -6.16 -7.72
CA ASP A 257 19.91 -6.00 -8.49
C ASP A 257 20.91 -5.04 -7.81
N LYS A 258 20.39 -3.92 -7.28
CA LYS A 258 21.20 -2.87 -6.67
C LYS A 258 21.84 -3.27 -5.35
N TYR A 259 21.13 -4.03 -4.54
CA TYR A 259 21.55 -4.45 -3.21
C TYR A 259 21.84 -5.95 -3.13
N ALA A 260 21.86 -6.66 -4.27
CA ALA A 260 22.29 -8.05 -4.31
C ALA A 260 23.61 -8.17 -3.55
N LEU A 261 23.52 -8.67 -2.34
CA LEU A 261 24.71 -9.13 -1.66
C LEU A 261 25.29 -10.20 -2.57
N ASN A 262 26.57 -10.06 -2.98
CA ASN A 262 27.35 -11.13 -3.57
C ASN A 262 27.61 -12.22 -2.51
N ALA A 263 26.58 -12.59 -1.78
CA ALA A 263 26.52 -13.78 -1.00
C ALA A 263 26.24 -14.89 -2.01
N SER A 264 27.28 -15.56 -2.43
CA SER A 264 27.19 -16.94 -2.85
C SER A 264 26.64 -17.77 -1.69
N VAL A 265 25.39 -17.56 -1.34
CA VAL A 265 24.58 -18.54 -0.65
C VAL A 265 24.23 -19.56 -1.71
N SER A 266 25.18 -20.49 -1.91
CA SER A 266 24.86 -21.78 -2.50
C SER A 266 23.96 -22.54 -1.51
N SER A 267 22.73 -22.11 -1.33
CA SER A 267 21.66 -23.02 -0.99
C SER A 267 21.27 -23.66 -2.32
N THR A 268 21.82 -24.82 -2.61
CA THR A 268 21.24 -25.70 -3.61
C THR A 268 19.86 -26.04 -3.12
N ILE A 269 18.84 -25.33 -3.65
CA ILE A 269 17.45 -25.76 -3.50
C ILE A 269 17.37 -27.03 -4.36
N ASP A 270 17.40 -28.18 -3.71
CA ASP A 270 17.35 -29.46 -4.41
C ASP A 270 15.91 -29.80 -4.83
N LYS A 271 14.90 -29.18 -4.17
CA LYS A 271 13.49 -29.47 -4.36
C LYS A 271 12.60 -28.29 -3.95
N ILE A 272 11.52 -28.05 -4.70
CA ILE A 272 10.44 -27.13 -4.38
C ILE A 272 9.15 -27.91 -4.24
N ARG A 273 8.37 -27.70 -3.17
CA ARG A 273 7.07 -28.31 -2.94
C ARG A 273 5.98 -27.27 -3.10
N ILE A 274 5.00 -27.54 -3.94
CA ILE A 274 3.88 -26.64 -4.20
C ILE A 274 2.61 -27.27 -3.62
N ALA A 275 2.03 -26.65 -2.58
CA ALA A 275 0.74 -27.08 -2.06
C ALA A 275 -0.38 -26.73 -3.04
N TYR A 276 -1.24 -27.72 -3.32
CA TYR A 276 -2.37 -27.61 -4.24
C TYR A 276 -3.63 -28.21 -3.62
N ASP A 277 -4.71 -27.43 -3.59
CA ASP A 277 -5.99 -27.87 -3.05
C ASP A 277 -6.72 -28.77 -4.05
N MET A 278 -6.95 -30.03 -3.65
CA MET A 278 -7.65 -31.03 -4.44
C MET A 278 -9.16 -30.80 -4.50
N SER A 279 -9.74 -30.02 -3.60
CA SER A 279 -11.18 -29.74 -3.60
C SER A 279 -11.64 -29.04 -4.87
N GLU A 280 -10.77 -28.24 -5.49
CA GLU A 280 -11.02 -27.58 -6.76
C GLU A 280 -10.98 -28.52 -7.99
N LEU A 281 -10.40 -29.71 -7.85
CA LEU A 281 -10.30 -30.68 -8.95
C LEU A 281 -11.59 -31.49 -9.18
N SER A 282 -12.54 -31.44 -8.27
CA SER A 282 -13.71 -32.31 -8.29
C SER A 282 -14.66 -32.11 -9.49
N ALA A 283 -14.50 -31.04 -10.24
CA ALA A 283 -15.38 -30.70 -11.35
C ALA A 283 -14.79 -30.98 -12.75
N ASP A 284 -13.47 -31.17 -12.89
CA ASP A 284 -12.82 -31.34 -14.20
C ASP A 284 -11.66 -32.35 -14.16
N ASN A 285 -11.92 -33.57 -14.63
CA ASN A 285 -10.92 -34.65 -14.71
C ASN A 285 -9.72 -34.35 -15.63
N ASN A 286 -9.70 -33.23 -16.33
CA ASN A 286 -8.61 -32.84 -17.22
C ASN A 286 -7.57 -31.94 -16.56
N LYS A 287 -7.83 -31.44 -15.35
CA LYS A 287 -6.87 -30.64 -14.60
C LYS A 287 -5.85 -31.56 -13.90
N ASN A 288 -4.62 -31.56 -14.38
CA ASN A 288 -3.52 -32.28 -13.74
C ASN A 288 -2.44 -31.28 -13.25
N PRO A 289 -2.40 -30.99 -11.95
CA PRO A 289 -1.42 -30.05 -11.38
C PRO A 289 0.03 -30.49 -11.58
N GLN A 290 0.30 -31.78 -11.78
CA GLN A 290 1.64 -32.30 -12.03
C GLN A 290 2.26 -31.70 -13.29
N ILE A 291 1.44 -31.32 -14.29
CA ILE A 291 1.93 -30.64 -15.50
C ILE A 291 2.61 -29.32 -15.16
N LEU A 292 2.09 -28.58 -14.16
CA LEU A 292 2.74 -27.37 -13.67
C LEU A 292 4.07 -27.70 -12.98
N GLY A 293 4.11 -28.74 -12.14
CA GLY A 293 5.34 -29.20 -11.50
C GLY A 293 6.41 -29.58 -12.51
N ASP A 294 6.06 -30.38 -13.52
CA ASP A 294 6.96 -30.84 -14.59
C ASP A 294 7.49 -29.66 -15.43
N PHE A 295 6.61 -28.70 -15.75
CA PHE A 295 6.99 -27.49 -16.49
C PHE A 295 7.99 -26.63 -15.67
N LEU A 296 7.70 -26.38 -14.39
CA LEU A 296 8.57 -25.61 -13.51
C LEU A 296 9.90 -26.32 -13.27
N SER A 297 9.90 -27.64 -13.04
CA SER A 297 11.14 -28.43 -12.93
C SER A 297 12.04 -28.23 -14.16
N GLY A 298 11.45 -28.31 -15.35
CA GLY A 298 12.17 -28.12 -16.60
C GLY A 298 12.74 -26.71 -16.80
N LYS A 299 12.07 -25.69 -16.24
CA LYS A 299 12.51 -24.28 -16.35
C LYS A 299 13.53 -23.89 -15.27
N LEU A 300 13.34 -24.35 -14.05
CA LEU A 300 14.15 -23.98 -12.88
C LEU A 300 15.38 -24.87 -12.71
N GLY A 301 15.39 -26.08 -13.29
CA GLY A 301 16.48 -27.04 -13.14
C GLY A 301 16.55 -27.66 -11.74
N VAL A 302 15.44 -27.58 -10.96
CA VAL A 302 15.27 -28.20 -9.64
C VAL A 302 14.04 -29.13 -9.67
N ASP A 303 13.99 -30.09 -8.77
CA ASP A 303 12.81 -30.96 -8.62
C ASP A 303 11.62 -30.18 -8.06
N VAL A 304 10.45 -30.26 -8.71
CA VAL A 304 9.22 -29.60 -8.25
C VAL A 304 8.15 -30.65 -8.01
N GLU A 305 7.75 -30.80 -6.75
CA GLU A 305 6.72 -31.73 -6.30
C GLU A 305 5.43 -30.99 -6.01
N ILE A 306 4.29 -31.55 -6.46
CA ILE A 306 2.98 -31.07 -6.05
C ILE A 306 2.57 -31.79 -4.76
N TYR A 307 2.37 -31.01 -3.70
CA TYR A 307 1.91 -31.46 -2.39
C TYR A 307 0.40 -31.27 -2.31
N PHE A 308 -0.34 -32.39 -2.36
CA PHE A 308 -1.80 -32.33 -2.38
C PHE A 308 -2.39 -32.17 -0.98
N VAL A 309 -3.30 -31.22 -0.86
CA VAL A 309 -4.13 -30.97 0.32
C VAL A 309 -5.61 -30.99 -0.05
N ASN A 310 -6.51 -30.99 0.92
CA ASN A 310 -7.95 -31.17 0.67
C ASN A 310 -8.77 -29.91 0.97
N SER A 311 -8.12 -28.83 1.37
CA SER A 311 -8.77 -27.56 1.66
C SER A 311 -7.77 -26.41 1.65
N GLN A 312 -8.26 -25.20 1.46
CA GLN A 312 -7.46 -23.98 1.55
C GLN A 312 -6.84 -23.77 2.95
N ILE A 313 -7.48 -24.23 4.02
CA ILE A 313 -6.89 -24.22 5.37
C ILE A 313 -5.69 -25.14 5.47
N GLU A 314 -5.74 -26.32 4.83
CA GLU A 314 -4.59 -27.21 4.77
C GLU A 314 -3.45 -26.64 3.91
N VAL A 315 -3.76 -25.82 2.87
CA VAL A 315 -2.75 -25.03 2.14
C VAL A 315 -1.99 -24.12 3.10
N LEU A 316 -2.72 -23.37 3.93
CA LEU A 316 -2.12 -22.48 4.91
C LEU A 316 -1.24 -23.22 5.92
N HIS A 317 -1.71 -24.37 6.41
CA HIS A 317 -0.95 -25.20 7.33
C HIS A 317 0.32 -25.76 6.68
N ALA A 318 0.23 -26.25 5.44
CA ALA A 318 1.40 -26.79 4.72
C ALA A 318 2.50 -25.73 4.56
N LEU A 319 2.14 -24.48 4.25
CA LEU A 319 3.09 -23.37 4.17
C LEU A 319 3.64 -22.99 5.55
N SER A 320 2.77 -22.80 6.55
CA SER A 320 3.18 -22.33 7.88
C SER A 320 4.05 -23.35 8.64
N LEU A 321 3.89 -24.66 8.35
CA LEU A 321 4.66 -25.74 8.95
C LEU A 321 5.91 -26.13 8.11
N GLY A 322 6.11 -25.48 6.96
CA GLY A 322 7.21 -25.80 6.05
C GLY A 322 7.07 -27.17 5.35
N GLU A 323 5.86 -27.71 5.26
CA GLU A 323 5.55 -28.92 4.48
C GLU A 323 5.48 -28.62 2.98
N ALA A 324 5.16 -27.38 2.61
CA ALA A 324 5.25 -26.83 1.28
C ALA A 324 6.03 -25.52 1.28
N ASP A 325 6.64 -25.18 0.15
CA ASP A 325 7.46 -23.98 -0.03
C ASP A 325 6.69 -22.88 -0.76
N ILE A 326 5.73 -23.26 -1.61
CA ILE A 326 4.86 -22.38 -2.39
C ILE A 326 3.45 -22.96 -2.36
N ALA A 327 2.43 -22.12 -2.52
CA ALA A 327 1.07 -22.58 -2.71
C ALA A 327 0.29 -21.70 -3.68
N LEU A 328 -0.74 -22.30 -4.29
CA LEU A 328 -1.84 -21.61 -4.93
C LEU A 328 -2.95 -21.47 -3.87
N ALA A 329 -3.19 -20.23 -3.43
CA ALA A 329 -4.12 -19.94 -2.35
C ALA A 329 -5.16 -18.93 -2.82
N ASP A 330 -6.37 -19.03 -2.28
CA ASP A 330 -7.38 -17.98 -2.46
C ASP A 330 -7.03 -16.70 -1.67
N SER A 331 -7.78 -15.63 -1.92
CA SER A 331 -7.51 -14.31 -1.34
C SER A 331 -7.63 -14.30 0.19
N GLU A 332 -8.57 -15.04 0.75
CA GLU A 332 -8.80 -15.15 2.19
C GLU A 332 -7.62 -15.84 2.88
N ILE A 333 -7.17 -16.96 2.33
CA ILE A 333 -6.06 -17.73 2.87
C ILE A 333 -4.73 -16.99 2.68
N ALA A 334 -4.53 -16.33 1.54
CA ALA A 334 -3.36 -15.49 1.31
C ALA A 334 -3.32 -14.32 2.32
N TRP A 335 -4.47 -13.70 2.61
CA TRP A 335 -4.57 -12.64 3.61
C TRP A 335 -4.28 -13.13 5.03
N VAL A 336 -4.85 -14.28 5.45
CA VAL A 336 -4.56 -14.88 6.77
C VAL A 336 -3.09 -15.27 6.86
N GLY A 337 -2.54 -15.89 5.81
CA GLY A 337 -1.14 -16.26 5.72
C GLY A 337 -0.21 -15.06 5.92
N TRP A 338 -0.50 -13.98 5.24
CA TRP A 338 0.24 -12.71 5.40
C TRP A 338 0.11 -12.15 6.83
N LYS A 339 -1.12 -12.10 7.39
CA LYS A 339 -1.36 -11.44 8.68
C LYS A 339 -0.90 -12.23 9.91
N GLN A 340 -0.92 -13.55 9.85
CA GLN A 340 -0.70 -14.41 11.01
C GLN A 340 0.56 -15.27 10.93
N PHE A 341 1.07 -15.52 9.72
CA PHE A 341 2.16 -16.46 9.49
C PHE A 341 3.31 -15.87 8.66
N ASP A 342 3.31 -14.54 8.45
CA ASP A 342 4.33 -13.80 7.67
C ASP A 342 4.57 -14.35 6.26
N LEU A 343 3.55 -14.98 5.66
CA LEU A 343 3.64 -15.47 4.29
C LEU A 343 3.58 -14.32 3.29
N ALA A 344 4.35 -14.43 2.21
CA ALA A 344 4.42 -13.42 1.17
C ALA A 344 3.68 -13.88 -0.11
N VAL A 345 2.97 -12.96 -0.74
CA VAL A 345 2.40 -13.19 -2.08
C VAL A 345 3.47 -12.86 -3.12
N MET A 346 3.91 -13.86 -3.89
CA MET A 346 4.93 -13.69 -4.92
C MET A 346 4.37 -13.45 -6.32
N ALA A 347 3.15 -13.91 -6.58
CA ALA A 347 2.48 -13.75 -7.86
C ALA A 347 0.96 -13.85 -7.67
N ALA A 348 0.21 -13.22 -8.55
CA ALA A 348 -1.24 -13.35 -8.62
C ALA A 348 -1.68 -13.85 -10.00
N VAL A 349 -2.80 -14.59 -10.03
CA VAL A 349 -3.38 -15.05 -11.29
C VAL A 349 -3.93 -13.86 -12.06
N GLU A 350 -3.51 -13.72 -13.31
CA GLU A 350 -4.05 -12.73 -14.23
C GLU A 350 -5.36 -13.25 -14.83
N MET A 351 -6.41 -12.43 -14.76
CA MET A 351 -7.71 -12.72 -15.35
C MET A 351 -7.69 -12.43 -16.86
N GLN A 352 -8.75 -12.84 -17.57
CA GLN A 352 -8.86 -12.61 -19.02
C GLN A 352 -8.85 -11.13 -19.45
N ASP A 353 -9.19 -10.22 -18.53
CA ASP A 353 -9.14 -8.77 -18.75
C ASP A 353 -7.82 -8.12 -18.31
N SER A 354 -6.79 -8.92 -18.08
CA SER A 354 -5.45 -8.52 -17.62
C SER A 354 -5.41 -7.85 -16.24
N LYS A 355 -6.40 -8.13 -15.39
CA LYS A 355 -6.41 -7.71 -13.98
C LYS A 355 -6.07 -8.85 -13.05
N THR A 356 -5.52 -8.51 -11.90
CA THR A 356 -5.24 -9.44 -10.79
C THR A 356 -6.24 -9.28 -9.64
N TYR A 357 -7.36 -8.59 -9.88
CA TYR A 357 -8.41 -8.34 -8.90
C TYR A 357 -9.78 -8.32 -9.55
N SER A 358 -10.81 -8.64 -8.78
CA SER A 358 -12.22 -8.44 -9.13
C SER A 358 -12.84 -7.33 -8.27
N ASN A 359 -13.85 -6.67 -8.80
CA ASN A 359 -14.60 -5.67 -8.05
C ASN A 359 -15.79 -6.33 -7.33
N THR A 360 -15.95 -6.01 -6.06
CA THR A 360 -17.15 -6.36 -5.31
C THR A 360 -18.22 -5.31 -5.52
N LEU A 361 -19.42 -5.73 -5.89
CA LEU A 361 -20.56 -4.86 -6.20
C LEU A 361 -21.78 -5.27 -5.37
N ALA A 362 -22.49 -4.26 -4.84
CA ALA A 362 -23.81 -4.47 -4.26
C ALA A 362 -24.87 -4.42 -5.37
N TRP A 363 -25.62 -5.50 -5.56
CA TRP A 363 -26.70 -5.58 -6.53
C TRP A 363 -28.03 -5.30 -5.85
N VAL A 364 -28.81 -4.39 -6.43
CA VAL A 364 -30.14 -4.01 -5.93
C VAL A 364 -31.18 -4.07 -7.06
N ASN A 365 -32.44 -4.30 -6.69
CA ASN A 365 -33.53 -4.25 -7.67
C ASN A 365 -33.68 -2.81 -8.19
N SER A 366 -33.78 -2.64 -9.50
CA SER A 366 -33.90 -1.33 -10.16
C SER A 366 -35.08 -0.47 -9.74
N ASN A 367 -36.11 -1.06 -9.12
CA ASN A 367 -37.29 -0.36 -8.64
C ASN A 367 -37.20 0.09 -7.17
N THR A 368 -36.00 0.06 -6.58
CA THR A 368 -35.77 0.45 -5.17
C THR A 368 -35.35 1.91 -5.04
N SER A 369 -35.54 2.48 -3.84
CA SER A 369 -34.99 3.80 -3.50
C SER A 369 -33.47 3.84 -3.56
N ILE A 370 -32.81 2.71 -3.28
CA ILE A 370 -31.34 2.58 -3.35
C ILE A 370 -30.87 2.75 -4.81
N ALA A 371 -31.54 2.04 -5.76
CA ALA A 371 -31.20 2.19 -7.17
C ALA A 371 -31.48 3.62 -7.68
N SER A 372 -32.56 4.25 -7.20
CA SER A 372 -32.88 5.65 -7.55
C SER A 372 -31.79 6.60 -7.04
N ALA A 373 -31.36 6.45 -5.79
CA ALA A 373 -30.28 7.27 -5.19
C ALA A 373 -28.93 7.10 -5.89
N GLN A 374 -28.64 5.91 -6.41
CA GLN A 374 -27.42 5.69 -7.20
C GLN A 374 -27.47 6.36 -8.58
N LEU A 375 -28.66 6.54 -9.14
CA LEU A 375 -28.86 6.99 -10.52
C LEU A 375 -29.32 8.44 -10.66
N ASP A 376 -29.70 9.11 -9.57
CA ASP A 376 -30.26 10.46 -9.60
C ASP A 376 -29.19 11.56 -9.77
N GLY A 377 -27.93 11.24 -9.56
CA GLY A 377 -26.83 12.18 -9.63
C GLY A 377 -26.81 13.21 -8.50
N ASP A 378 -27.64 13.02 -7.48
CA ASP A 378 -27.68 13.89 -6.29
C ASP A 378 -26.75 13.32 -5.21
N ILE A 379 -25.64 14.00 -4.95
CA ILE A 379 -24.64 13.61 -3.94
C ILE A 379 -25.18 13.63 -2.51
N SER A 380 -26.28 14.34 -2.26
CA SER A 380 -26.91 14.34 -0.95
C SER A 380 -27.72 13.06 -0.66
N THR A 381 -27.97 12.26 -1.69
CA THR A 381 -28.59 10.94 -1.59
C THR A 381 -27.56 9.83 -1.66
N ASN A 382 -27.14 9.35 -0.50
CA ASN A 382 -26.14 8.27 -0.41
C ASN A 382 -26.85 6.91 -0.48
N PRO A 383 -26.64 6.09 -1.53
CA PRO A 383 -27.28 4.80 -1.66
C PRO A 383 -26.90 3.81 -0.54
N PHE A 384 -25.71 3.94 0.06
CA PHE A 384 -25.25 3.04 1.13
C PHE A 384 -25.99 3.29 2.45
N GLU A 385 -26.38 4.53 2.77
CA GLU A 385 -27.21 4.84 3.94
C GLU A 385 -28.60 4.20 3.84
N LEU A 386 -29.10 4.02 2.62
CA LEU A 386 -30.40 3.39 2.38
C LEU A 386 -30.38 1.86 2.51
N LEU A 387 -29.23 1.26 2.78
CA LEU A 387 -29.08 -0.18 3.04
C LEU A 387 -29.56 -0.57 4.44
N GLU A 388 -29.56 0.37 5.38
CA GLU A 388 -30.00 0.11 6.75
C GLU A 388 -31.43 -0.45 6.79
N GLY A 389 -31.65 -1.51 7.56
CA GLY A 389 -32.92 -2.21 7.71
C GLY A 389 -33.38 -3.00 6.47
N LYS A 390 -32.58 -3.09 5.41
CA LYS A 390 -32.89 -3.92 4.23
C LYS A 390 -32.48 -5.36 4.46
N ILE A 391 -33.10 -6.27 3.71
CA ILE A 391 -32.70 -7.68 3.70
C ILE A 391 -31.49 -7.81 2.76
N SER A 392 -30.37 -8.27 3.27
CA SER A 392 -29.17 -8.57 2.49
C SER A 392 -29.06 -10.06 2.19
N CYS A 393 -28.41 -10.38 1.06
CA CYS A 393 -28.13 -11.75 0.63
C CYS A 393 -26.60 -11.88 0.48
N HIS A 394 -26.04 -12.78 1.25
CA HIS A 394 -24.62 -13.12 1.19
C HIS A 394 -24.45 -14.53 0.63
N SER A 395 -23.33 -14.84 -0.03
CA SER A 395 -23.07 -16.18 -0.57
C SER A 395 -22.58 -17.16 0.51
N GLY A 396 -22.05 -16.67 1.61
CA GLY A 396 -21.58 -17.49 2.72
C GLY A 396 -20.96 -16.67 3.85
N LEU A 397 -20.86 -17.29 5.03
CA LEU A 397 -20.19 -16.68 6.18
C LEU A 397 -18.68 -16.57 5.90
N LEU A 398 -18.12 -15.40 6.14
CA LEU A 398 -16.70 -15.06 5.91
C LEU A 398 -16.23 -15.15 4.45
N ASN A 399 -17.15 -15.24 3.49
CA ASN A 399 -16.77 -15.12 2.09
C ASN A 399 -16.28 -13.69 1.80
N ALA A 400 -15.11 -13.56 1.16
CA ALA A 400 -14.47 -12.26 0.94
C ALA A 400 -15.36 -11.29 0.19
N GLU A 401 -15.89 -11.68 -0.95
CA GLU A 401 -16.54 -10.79 -1.91
C GLU A 401 -17.97 -10.44 -1.48
N SER A 402 -18.71 -11.40 -0.91
CA SER A 402 -20.10 -11.19 -0.55
C SER A 402 -20.32 -10.73 0.90
N MET A 403 -19.30 -10.82 1.75
CA MET A 403 -19.42 -10.47 3.16
C MET A 403 -18.26 -9.62 3.68
N LEU A 404 -17.02 -10.10 3.62
CA LEU A 404 -15.90 -9.39 4.29
C LEU A 404 -15.62 -8.02 3.67
N LEU A 405 -15.54 -7.94 2.35
CA LEU A 405 -15.28 -6.66 1.67
C LEU A 405 -16.46 -5.68 1.79
N PRO A 406 -17.73 -6.08 1.55
CA PRO A 406 -18.86 -5.18 1.76
C PRO A 406 -18.97 -4.70 3.21
N MET A 407 -18.83 -5.60 4.19
CA MET A 407 -18.92 -5.22 5.60
C MET A 407 -17.75 -4.33 6.01
N GLY A 408 -16.54 -4.64 5.55
CA GLY A 408 -15.35 -3.81 5.77
C GLY A 408 -15.56 -2.38 5.23
N TYR A 409 -16.09 -2.25 4.03
CA TYR A 409 -16.41 -0.95 3.44
C TYR A 409 -17.45 -0.17 4.27
N LEU A 410 -18.54 -0.82 4.69
CA LEU A 410 -19.58 -0.17 5.48
C LEU A 410 -19.08 0.27 6.86
N ILE A 411 -18.20 -0.51 7.48
CA ILE A 411 -17.57 -0.18 8.78
C ILE A 411 -16.58 0.98 8.61
N GLU A 412 -15.69 0.90 7.63
CA GLU A 412 -14.66 1.91 7.38
C GLU A 412 -15.26 3.29 7.10
N ASN A 413 -16.39 3.32 6.37
CA ASN A 413 -17.10 4.55 6.06
C ASN A 413 -18.15 4.95 7.12
N ASN A 414 -18.10 4.36 8.31
CA ASN A 414 -18.95 4.68 9.48
C ASN A 414 -20.47 4.50 9.25
N TYR A 415 -20.88 3.65 8.31
CA TYR A 415 -22.29 3.25 8.19
C TYR A 415 -22.71 2.27 9.28
N ILE A 416 -21.73 1.51 9.80
CA ILE A 416 -21.92 0.52 10.87
C ILE A 416 -20.96 0.84 12.01
N GLU A 417 -21.52 1.02 13.23
CA GLU A 417 -20.73 1.13 14.44
C GLU A 417 -20.42 -0.26 15.04
N LEU A 418 -19.15 -0.48 15.37
CA LEU A 418 -18.70 -1.73 15.97
C LEU A 418 -18.83 -1.67 17.50
N THR A 419 -19.64 -2.54 18.08
CA THR A 419 -19.90 -2.60 19.53
C THR A 419 -19.10 -3.66 20.27
N GLY A 420 -18.14 -4.32 19.63
CA GLY A 420 -17.25 -5.33 20.21
C GLY A 420 -16.84 -6.37 19.18
N ILE A 421 -15.55 -6.66 19.05
CA ILE A 421 -15.07 -7.44 17.93
C ILE A 421 -14.02 -8.41 18.39
N ASN A 422 -14.40 -9.67 18.62
CA ASN A 422 -13.38 -10.72 18.73
C ASN A 422 -13.85 -12.12 18.32
N ASP A 423 -15.02 -12.26 17.69
CA ASP A 423 -15.46 -13.55 17.16
C ASP A 423 -16.40 -13.42 15.96
N THR A 424 -16.58 -14.50 15.23
CA THR A 424 -17.44 -14.56 14.03
C THR A 424 -18.94 -14.47 14.33
N VAL A 425 -19.35 -14.65 15.57
CA VAL A 425 -20.75 -14.49 16.03
C VAL A 425 -21.11 -13.02 16.00
N SER A 426 -20.20 -12.17 16.44
CA SER A 426 -20.38 -10.71 16.41
C SER A 426 -20.63 -10.18 14.98
N ILE A 427 -20.02 -10.77 13.97
CA ILE A 427 -20.24 -10.38 12.56
C ILE A 427 -21.69 -10.65 12.13
N ARG A 428 -22.27 -11.79 12.49
CA ARG A 428 -23.69 -12.09 12.22
C ARG A 428 -24.63 -11.12 12.94
N GLU A 429 -24.33 -10.81 14.18
CA GLU A 429 -25.12 -9.86 14.95
C GLU A 429 -25.04 -8.46 14.35
N ILE A 430 -23.87 -8.03 13.91
CA ILE A 430 -23.67 -6.75 13.20
C ILE A 430 -24.48 -6.70 11.92
N ILE A 431 -24.41 -7.75 11.08
CA ILE A 431 -25.18 -7.82 9.83
C ILE A 431 -26.68 -7.75 10.12
N ASN A 432 -27.17 -8.53 11.09
CA ASN A 432 -28.58 -8.56 11.44
C ASN A 432 -29.08 -7.25 12.07
N SER A 433 -28.21 -6.51 12.75
CA SER A 433 -28.55 -5.21 13.34
C SER A 433 -28.56 -4.06 12.34
N PHE A 434 -27.63 -4.06 11.39
CA PHE A 434 -27.58 -3.04 10.36
C PHE A 434 -28.59 -3.30 9.23
N PHE A 435 -28.58 -4.51 8.69
CA PHE A 435 -29.54 -4.92 7.67
C PHE A 435 -30.88 -5.32 8.32
N ASN A 436 -31.27 -6.55 8.23
CA ASN A 436 -32.50 -7.07 8.79
C ASN A 436 -32.26 -8.49 9.31
N GLU A 437 -32.96 -8.89 10.38
CA GLU A 437 -32.86 -10.23 10.96
C GLU A 437 -33.15 -11.40 9.97
N ASN A 438 -33.84 -11.09 8.86
CA ASN A 438 -34.12 -12.04 7.78
C ASN A 438 -33.05 -12.04 6.69
N SER A 439 -31.91 -11.36 6.90
CA SER A 439 -30.80 -11.38 5.95
C SER A 439 -30.23 -12.79 5.84
N SER A 440 -29.93 -13.20 4.60
CA SER A 440 -29.45 -14.55 4.32
C SER A 440 -27.93 -14.64 4.43
N ILE A 441 -27.44 -15.43 5.39
CA ILE A 441 -26.03 -15.77 5.56
C ILE A 441 -25.95 -17.31 5.56
N PRO A 442 -25.89 -17.95 4.37
CA PRO A 442 -25.95 -19.40 4.28
C PRO A 442 -24.73 -20.08 4.93
N GLU A 443 -24.98 -21.21 5.56
CA GLU A 443 -23.93 -22.12 6.04
C GLU A 443 -23.33 -22.91 4.86
N ILE A 444 -22.10 -23.39 5.02
CA ILE A 444 -21.47 -24.31 4.07
C ILE A 444 -22.42 -25.48 3.81
N ASN A 445 -22.74 -25.74 2.54
CA ASN A 445 -23.76 -26.69 2.08
C ASN A 445 -25.22 -26.27 2.31
N GLY A 446 -25.51 -25.02 2.65
CA GLY A 446 -26.87 -24.47 2.67
C GLY A 446 -27.44 -24.24 1.27
N THR A 447 -28.78 -24.08 1.19
CA THR A 447 -29.50 -23.94 -0.10
C THR A 447 -29.10 -22.72 -0.94
N TYR A 448 -28.54 -21.70 -0.30
CA TYR A 448 -28.08 -20.45 -0.92
C TYR A 448 -26.58 -20.26 -0.89
N PHE A 449 -25.85 -21.29 -0.48
CA PHE A 449 -24.40 -21.29 -0.57
C PHE A 449 -24.04 -21.46 -2.05
N GLY A 450 -23.46 -20.44 -2.63
CA GLY A 450 -23.03 -20.44 -4.02
C GLY A 450 -21.56 -20.07 -4.07
N ASP A 451 -20.75 -20.96 -4.56
CA ASP A 451 -19.43 -20.63 -5.04
C ASP A 451 -19.62 -19.97 -6.41
N VAL A 452 -19.46 -18.64 -6.46
CA VAL A 452 -19.52 -17.85 -7.70
C VAL A 452 -18.12 -17.58 -8.23
N GLY A 453 -17.14 -18.37 -7.80
CA GLY A 453 -15.80 -18.37 -8.33
C GLY A 453 -15.70 -19.23 -9.58
N ALA A 454 -15.94 -18.69 -10.75
CA ALA A 454 -15.54 -19.26 -12.03
C ALA A 454 -15.29 -18.12 -13.02
#